data_59bb1d756b0949282dfc937457478109
#
_entry.id   59bb1d756b0949282dfc937457478109
#
_cell.length_a   1.000
_cell.length_b   1.000
_cell.length_c   1.000
_cell.angle_alpha   90.00
_cell.angle_beta   90.00
_cell.angle_gamma   90.00
#
_symmetry.space_group_name_H-M   'P 1'
#
loop_
_entity.id
_entity.type
_entity.pdbx_description
1 polymer ?
#
loop_
_entity_poly.entity_id
_entity_poly.type
_entity_poly.pdbx_seq_one_letter_code
_entity_poly.pdbx_strand_id
1 'polypeptide(L)'
;QRLNAELEEEQDLLAQEIRIQSDETSIQVRNDIYDSLSSDVTGQLFLLTAILSKESLSTDDWNRICLIGTYIKRFCNLQLTYQETQTIPMGDLALSLQDMAKCMKNIGIRTSLDFCPISNLEPELILLIMKTLEEILEEADFRLTSVAIQISDTVCFEITGTDHEFVSRSLEGGYSLQTEKIPAGYRLLLLKEGEVGQS
;
A
#
# COMPACT_ATOMS: atom_id res chain seq x y z
N GLN A 1 -5.08 35.43 50.04
CA GLN A 1 -3.70 35.10 49.58
C GLN A 1 -3.43 33.60 49.63
N ARG A 2 -3.79 32.86 50.70
CA ARG A 2 -3.57 31.41 50.82
C ARG A 2 -4.41 30.60 49.81
N LEU A 3 -5.67 30.97 49.65
CA LEU A 3 -6.59 30.32 48.70
C LEU A 3 -6.16 30.49 47.23
N ASN A 4 -5.58 31.65 46.89
CA ASN A 4 -5.07 31.87 45.53
C ASN A 4 -3.82 31.02 45.24
N ALA A 5 -2.94 30.83 46.22
CA ALA A 5 -1.78 29.97 46.09
C ALA A 5 -2.15 28.50 45.94
N GLU A 6 -3.19 28.03 46.69
CA GLU A 6 -3.73 26.68 46.59
C GLU A 6 -4.38 26.45 45.20
N LEU A 7 -5.08 27.47 44.68
CA LEU A 7 -5.68 27.40 43.32
C LEU A 7 -4.63 27.39 42.20
N GLU A 8 -3.54 28.16 42.35
CA GLU A 8 -2.42 28.17 41.40
C GLU A 8 -1.71 26.79 41.39
N GLU A 9 -1.46 26.21 42.57
CA GLU A 9 -0.86 24.88 42.68
C GLU A 9 -1.75 23.78 42.07
N GLU A 10 -3.06 23.83 42.26
CA GLU A 10 -4.03 22.88 41.66
C GLU A 10 -4.11 23.03 40.14
N GLN A 11 -4.03 24.28 39.61
CA GLN A 11 -3.97 24.54 38.18
C GLN A 11 -2.70 24.00 37.53
N ASP A 12 -1.56 24.14 38.18
CA ASP A 12 -0.27 23.66 37.73
C ASP A 12 -0.26 22.12 37.71
N LEU A 13 -0.82 21.45 38.71
CA LEU A 13 -0.95 20.00 38.76
C LEU A 13 -1.87 19.47 37.65
N LEU A 14 -3.02 20.12 37.44
CA LEU A 14 -3.94 19.76 36.33
C LEU A 14 -3.29 19.95 34.96
N ALA A 15 -2.52 21.03 34.79
CA ALA A 15 -1.79 21.28 33.54
C ALA A 15 -0.74 20.20 33.27
N GLN A 16 -0.03 19.75 34.32
CA GLN A 16 0.93 18.64 34.20
C GLN A 16 0.23 17.32 33.89
N GLU A 17 -0.89 17.02 34.54
CA GLU A 17 -1.65 15.79 34.30
C GLU A 17 -2.18 15.74 32.85
N ILE A 18 -2.73 16.83 32.33
CA ILE A 18 -3.18 16.95 30.94
C ILE A 18 -2.02 16.72 29.99
N ARG A 19 -0.84 17.26 30.29
CA ARG A 19 0.35 17.12 29.45
C ARG A 19 0.83 15.67 29.41
N ILE A 20 0.91 15.00 30.57
CA ILE A 20 1.29 13.58 30.66
C ILE A 20 0.30 12.72 29.89
N GLN A 21 -0.99 12.95 30.07
CA GLN A 21 -2.04 12.19 29.38
C GLN A 21 -2.01 12.40 27.86
N SER A 22 -1.68 13.62 27.41
CA SER A 22 -1.47 13.92 25.98
C SER A 22 -0.25 13.18 25.42
N ASP A 23 0.86 13.16 26.15
CA ASP A 23 2.08 12.47 25.74
C ASP A 23 1.87 10.95 25.70
N GLU A 24 1.22 10.37 26.71
CA GLU A 24 0.87 8.95 26.73
C GLU A 24 -0.05 8.56 25.56
N THR A 25 -1.08 9.37 25.28
CA THR A 25 -1.97 9.15 24.14
C THR A 25 -1.21 9.20 22.82
N SER A 26 -0.30 10.15 22.67
CA SER A 26 0.54 10.29 21.47
C SER A 26 1.46 9.08 21.26
N ILE A 27 2.03 8.54 22.34
CA ILE A 27 2.87 7.34 22.32
C ILE A 27 2.02 6.12 21.92
N GLN A 28 0.84 5.97 22.51
CA GLN A 28 -0.06 4.86 22.21
C GLN A 28 -0.47 4.88 20.73
N VAL A 29 -0.94 6.01 20.21
CA VAL A 29 -1.31 6.18 18.80
C VAL A 29 -0.13 5.83 17.89
N ARG A 30 1.08 6.26 18.23
CA ARG A 30 2.27 5.93 17.44
C ARG A 30 2.57 4.45 17.45
N ASN A 31 2.44 3.78 18.58
CA ASN A 31 2.65 2.33 18.67
C ASN A 31 1.60 1.56 17.85
N ASP A 32 0.33 1.94 17.94
CA ASP A 32 -0.76 1.32 17.17
C ASP A 32 -0.51 1.47 15.65
N ILE A 33 0.03 2.61 15.24
CA ILE A 33 0.44 2.88 13.86
C ILE A 33 1.56 1.91 13.43
N TYR A 34 2.62 1.77 14.22
CA TYR A 34 3.72 0.89 13.89
C TYR A 34 3.32 -0.59 13.89
N ASP A 35 2.44 -0.99 14.79
CA ASP A 35 1.92 -2.36 14.84
C ASP A 35 1.06 -2.67 13.59
N SER A 36 0.22 -1.74 13.16
CA SER A 36 -0.57 -1.86 11.93
C SER A 36 0.35 -1.95 10.70
N LEU A 37 1.31 -1.03 10.57
CA LEU A 37 2.29 -1.04 9.46
C LEU A 37 3.07 -2.35 9.41
N SER A 38 3.54 -2.82 10.56
CA SER A 38 4.28 -4.08 10.66
C SER A 38 3.42 -5.26 10.22
N SER A 39 2.15 -5.30 10.63
CA SER A 39 1.21 -6.36 10.24
C SER A 39 1.00 -6.39 8.73
N ASP A 40 0.79 -5.22 8.11
CA ASP A 40 0.50 -5.08 6.69
C ASP A 40 1.66 -5.50 5.76
N VAL A 41 2.92 -5.43 6.23
CA VAL A 41 4.10 -5.80 5.44
C VAL A 41 4.82 -7.06 5.92
N THR A 42 4.23 -7.79 6.88
CA THR A 42 4.85 -8.99 7.47
C THR A 42 5.16 -10.06 6.42
N GLY A 43 4.26 -10.28 5.46
CA GLY A 43 4.45 -11.24 4.37
C GLY A 43 5.70 -10.90 3.55
N GLN A 44 5.84 -9.66 3.16
CA GLN A 44 6.96 -9.15 2.35
C GLN A 44 8.29 -9.18 3.12
N LEU A 45 8.27 -8.90 4.43
CA LEU A 45 9.45 -9.06 5.28
C LEU A 45 9.87 -10.53 5.39
N PHE A 46 8.90 -11.45 5.45
CA PHE A 46 9.18 -12.88 5.43
C PHE A 46 9.80 -13.31 4.10
N LEU A 47 9.26 -12.86 2.96
CA LEU A 47 9.85 -13.13 1.63
C LEU A 47 11.28 -12.59 1.52
N LEU A 48 11.52 -11.35 1.96
CA LEU A 48 12.88 -10.78 2.00
C LEU A 48 13.83 -11.66 2.82
N THR A 49 13.38 -12.09 4.00
CA THR A 49 14.20 -12.94 4.88
C THR A 49 14.50 -14.28 4.21
N ALA A 50 13.53 -14.89 3.53
CA ALA A 50 13.71 -16.12 2.79
C ALA A 50 14.73 -15.99 1.65
N ILE A 51 14.65 -14.89 0.88
CA ILE A 51 15.61 -14.62 -0.20
C ILE A 51 17.02 -14.39 0.39
N LEU A 52 17.14 -13.55 1.43
CA LEU A 52 18.41 -13.20 2.06
C LEU A 52 19.08 -14.39 2.78
N SER A 53 18.32 -15.42 3.12
CA SER A 53 18.86 -16.64 3.78
C SER A 53 19.53 -17.62 2.81
N LYS A 54 19.54 -17.33 1.50
CA LYS A 54 20.24 -18.15 0.51
C LYS A 54 21.77 -18.02 0.68
N GLU A 55 22.50 -19.09 0.47
CA GLU A 55 23.97 -19.09 0.56
C GLU A 55 24.63 -18.15 -0.47
N SER A 56 23.99 -17.98 -1.62
CA SER A 56 24.44 -17.04 -2.67
C SER A 56 23.22 -16.39 -3.30
N LEU A 57 23.31 -15.08 -3.55
CA LEU A 57 22.25 -14.29 -4.19
C LEU A 57 22.58 -14.10 -5.67
N SER A 58 21.63 -14.46 -6.52
CA SER A 58 21.69 -14.16 -7.95
C SER A 58 21.33 -12.68 -8.22
N THR A 59 21.57 -12.21 -9.43
CA THR A 59 21.10 -10.87 -9.86
C THR A 59 19.58 -10.76 -9.75
N ASP A 60 18.86 -11.83 -10.07
CA ASP A 60 17.38 -11.85 -9.95
C ASP A 60 16.95 -11.75 -8.49
N ASP A 61 17.63 -12.40 -7.56
CA ASP A 61 17.34 -12.27 -6.13
C ASP A 61 17.52 -10.81 -5.67
N TRP A 62 18.63 -10.16 -6.07
CA TRP A 62 18.85 -8.75 -5.77
C TRP A 62 17.77 -7.83 -6.34
N ASN A 63 17.34 -8.07 -7.57
CA ASN A 63 16.29 -7.30 -8.20
C ASN A 63 14.94 -7.48 -7.48
N ARG A 64 14.61 -8.72 -7.05
CA ARG A 64 13.43 -9.01 -6.23
C ARG A 64 13.49 -8.31 -4.87
N ILE A 65 14.65 -8.36 -4.18
CA ILE A 65 14.87 -7.65 -2.92
C ILE A 65 14.60 -6.14 -3.12
N CYS A 66 15.13 -5.54 -4.19
CA CYS A 66 14.90 -4.13 -4.49
C CYS A 66 13.41 -3.81 -4.73
N LEU A 67 12.70 -4.69 -5.44
CA LEU A 67 11.27 -4.51 -5.73
C LEU A 67 10.43 -4.59 -4.45
N ILE A 68 10.61 -5.65 -3.65
CA ILE A 68 9.90 -5.85 -2.39
C ILE A 68 10.23 -4.72 -1.40
N GLY A 69 11.50 -4.35 -1.27
CA GLY A 69 11.92 -3.24 -0.41
C GLY A 69 11.34 -1.89 -0.85
N THR A 70 11.20 -1.67 -2.17
CA THR A 70 10.55 -0.47 -2.71
C THR A 70 9.07 -0.48 -2.41
N TYR A 71 8.39 -1.61 -2.55
CA TYR A 71 6.99 -1.76 -2.15
C TYR A 71 6.79 -1.42 -0.68
N ILE A 72 7.51 -2.08 0.23
CA ILE A 72 7.41 -1.84 1.68
C ILE A 72 7.58 -0.34 1.98
N LYS A 73 8.65 0.29 1.46
CA LYS A 73 8.91 1.71 1.67
C LYS A 73 7.77 2.59 1.19
N ARG A 74 7.27 2.35 -0.02
CA ARG A 74 6.23 3.20 -0.63
C ARG A 74 4.87 2.99 0.03
N PHE A 75 4.52 1.75 0.30
CA PHE A 75 3.28 1.40 1.00
C PHE A 75 3.24 2.00 2.41
N CYS A 76 4.29 1.83 3.21
CA CYS A 76 4.38 2.43 4.54
C CYS A 76 4.30 3.96 4.49
N ASN A 77 4.93 4.61 3.51
CA ASN A 77 4.83 6.06 3.37
C ASN A 77 3.39 6.53 3.06
N LEU A 78 2.68 5.86 2.14
CA LEU A 78 1.28 6.17 1.84
C LEU A 78 0.39 5.98 3.06
N GLN A 79 0.60 4.91 3.80
CA GLN A 79 -0.17 4.58 5.00
C GLN A 79 0.08 5.60 6.13
N LEU A 80 1.35 6.02 6.34
CA LEU A 80 1.69 7.09 7.29
C LEU A 80 1.03 8.41 6.88
N THR A 81 1.10 8.80 5.60
CA THR A 81 0.43 10.00 5.10
C THR A 81 -1.08 9.93 5.38
N TYR A 82 -1.72 8.79 5.12
CA TYR A 82 -3.15 8.60 5.41
C TYR A 82 -3.47 8.76 6.89
N GLN A 83 -2.67 8.19 7.77
CA GLN A 83 -2.90 8.28 9.20
C GLN A 83 -2.72 9.70 9.74
N GLU A 84 -1.77 10.47 9.19
CA GLU A 84 -1.52 11.85 9.61
C GLU A 84 -2.55 12.84 9.07
N THR A 85 -2.98 12.67 7.81
CA THR A 85 -3.78 13.68 7.11
C THR A 85 -5.18 13.23 6.72
N GLN A 86 -5.50 11.94 6.90
CA GLN A 86 -6.73 11.27 6.47
C GLN A 86 -6.97 11.36 4.95
N THR A 87 -5.92 11.72 4.20
CA THR A 87 -5.92 11.82 2.74
C THR A 87 -4.61 11.34 2.17
N ILE A 88 -4.62 10.87 0.92
CA ILE A 88 -3.39 10.53 0.19
C ILE A 88 -3.40 11.32 -1.13
N PRO A 89 -2.41 12.20 -1.36
CA PRO A 89 -2.29 12.91 -2.62
C PRO A 89 -2.07 11.95 -3.79
N MET A 90 -2.74 12.17 -4.92
CA MET A 90 -2.55 11.38 -6.15
C MET A 90 -1.08 11.39 -6.64
N GLY A 91 -0.35 12.47 -6.37
CA GLY A 91 1.09 12.56 -6.67
C GLY A 91 1.93 11.52 -5.92
N ASP A 92 1.54 11.18 -4.69
CA ASP A 92 2.26 10.18 -3.87
C ASP A 92 2.00 8.76 -4.38
N LEU A 93 0.77 8.46 -4.83
CA LEU A 93 0.46 7.21 -5.52
C LEU A 93 1.25 7.12 -6.84
N ALA A 94 1.20 8.19 -7.65
CA ALA A 94 1.92 8.22 -8.93
C ALA A 94 3.42 7.99 -8.74
N LEU A 95 4.04 8.65 -7.75
CA LEU A 95 5.44 8.46 -7.41
C LEU A 95 5.73 7.03 -6.94
N SER A 96 4.84 6.45 -6.13
CA SER A 96 4.98 5.08 -5.63
C SER A 96 4.94 4.06 -6.76
N LEU A 97 3.97 4.17 -7.66
CA LEU A 97 3.86 3.30 -8.84
C LEU A 97 5.02 3.50 -9.83
N GLN A 98 5.51 4.73 -10.02
CA GLN A 98 6.69 4.99 -10.86
C GLN A 98 7.95 4.32 -10.31
N ASP A 99 8.15 4.34 -8.99
CA ASP A 99 9.31 3.68 -8.39
C ASP A 99 9.19 2.16 -8.46
N MET A 100 7.99 1.60 -8.25
CA MET A 100 7.72 0.19 -8.50
C MET A 100 8.01 -0.19 -9.98
N ALA A 101 7.54 0.62 -10.93
CA ALA A 101 7.79 0.43 -12.35
C ALA A 101 9.28 0.39 -12.72
N LYS A 102 10.11 1.24 -12.10
CA LYS A 102 11.57 1.20 -12.27
C LYS A 102 12.17 -0.12 -11.81
N CYS A 103 11.73 -0.63 -10.63
CA CYS A 103 12.19 -1.92 -10.12
C CYS A 103 11.71 -3.08 -10.99
N MET A 104 10.44 -3.08 -11.42
CA MET A 104 9.88 -4.07 -12.34
C MET A 104 10.66 -4.13 -13.66
N LYS A 105 11.08 -2.98 -14.20
CA LYS A 105 11.91 -2.93 -15.41
C LYS A 105 13.25 -3.66 -15.23
N ASN A 106 13.85 -3.60 -14.04
CA ASN A 106 15.12 -4.27 -13.75
C ASN A 106 14.99 -5.81 -13.75
N ILE A 107 13.81 -6.35 -13.46
CA ILE A 107 13.50 -7.79 -13.58
C ILE A 107 12.89 -8.16 -14.94
N GLY A 108 12.88 -7.25 -15.90
CA GLY A 108 12.42 -7.50 -17.26
C GLY A 108 10.93 -7.31 -17.50
N ILE A 109 10.16 -6.84 -16.52
CA ILE A 109 8.73 -6.55 -16.65
C ILE A 109 8.55 -5.16 -17.28
N ARG A 110 7.89 -5.09 -18.42
CA ARG A 110 7.51 -3.82 -19.04
C ARG A 110 6.29 -3.24 -18.32
N THR A 111 6.34 -1.97 -17.97
CA THR A 111 5.27 -1.27 -17.27
C THR A 111 4.77 -0.08 -18.05
N SER A 112 3.46 0.11 -18.09
CA SER A 112 2.82 1.37 -18.48
C SER A 112 1.88 1.84 -17.38
N LEU A 113 1.92 3.14 -17.11
CA LEU A 113 1.10 3.79 -16.10
C LEU A 113 0.29 4.87 -16.80
N ASP A 114 -1.03 4.79 -16.72
CA ASP A 114 -1.95 5.76 -17.28
C ASP A 114 -2.85 6.30 -16.17
N PHE A 115 -2.76 7.60 -15.95
CA PHE A 115 -3.55 8.32 -14.97
C PHE A 115 -4.51 9.25 -15.70
N CYS A 116 -5.77 8.90 -15.73
CA CYS A 116 -6.80 9.88 -16.12
C CYS A 116 -6.89 10.98 -15.05
N PRO A 117 -7.17 12.22 -15.41
CA PRO A 117 -7.34 13.31 -14.46
C PRO A 117 -8.59 13.08 -13.60
N ILE A 118 -8.43 12.34 -12.50
CA ILE A 118 -9.42 12.16 -11.46
C ILE A 118 -9.05 13.09 -10.33
N SER A 119 -10.04 13.77 -9.78
CA SER A 119 -9.78 14.76 -8.74
C SER A 119 -9.38 14.15 -7.39
N ASN A 120 -9.97 13.01 -6.98
CA ASN A 120 -9.63 12.36 -5.71
C ASN A 120 -10.03 10.87 -5.75
N LEU A 121 -9.10 9.98 -5.40
CA LEU A 121 -9.40 8.60 -5.03
C LEU A 121 -9.56 8.49 -3.50
N GLU A 122 -10.41 7.57 -3.07
CA GLU A 122 -10.49 7.22 -1.64
C GLU A 122 -9.12 6.68 -1.18
N PRO A 123 -8.60 7.08 -0.01
CA PRO A 123 -7.30 6.64 0.47
C PRO A 123 -7.18 5.11 0.58
N GLU A 124 -8.24 4.43 0.97
CA GLU A 124 -8.34 2.98 1.04
C GLU A 124 -8.13 2.34 -0.33
N LEU A 125 -8.70 2.93 -1.39
CA LEU A 125 -8.50 2.46 -2.76
C LEU A 125 -7.04 2.65 -3.20
N ILE A 126 -6.40 3.76 -2.82
CA ILE A 126 -4.98 4.00 -3.10
C ILE A 126 -4.09 2.93 -2.47
N LEU A 127 -4.32 2.59 -1.21
CA LEU A 127 -3.59 1.52 -0.53
C LEU A 127 -3.89 0.16 -1.16
N LEU A 128 -5.14 -0.08 -1.55
CA LEU A 128 -5.56 -1.31 -2.20
C LEU A 128 -4.91 -1.50 -3.59
N ILE A 129 -4.74 -0.42 -4.37
CA ILE A 129 -4.00 -0.46 -5.64
C ILE A 129 -2.57 -0.98 -5.43
N MET A 130 -1.89 -0.51 -4.40
CA MET A 130 -0.54 -0.94 -4.09
C MET A 130 -0.48 -2.41 -3.64
N LYS A 131 -1.41 -2.82 -2.75
CA LYS A 131 -1.54 -4.23 -2.31
C LYS A 131 -1.84 -5.15 -3.49
N THR A 132 -2.80 -4.79 -4.33
CA THR A 132 -3.16 -5.59 -5.50
C THR A 132 -2.00 -5.75 -6.49
N LEU A 133 -1.23 -4.68 -6.74
CA LEU A 133 -0.06 -4.77 -7.61
C LEU A 133 0.97 -5.75 -7.05
N GLU A 134 1.21 -5.69 -5.76
CA GLU A 134 2.16 -6.58 -5.08
C GLU A 134 1.70 -8.03 -5.10
N GLU A 135 0.44 -8.32 -4.78
CA GLU A 135 -0.18 -9.65 -4.86
C GLU A 135 -0.09 -10.22 -6.29
N ILE A 136 -0.36 -9.42 -7.32
CA ILE A 136 -0.20 -9.81 -8.72
C ILE A 136 1.24 -10.26 -9.02
N LEU A 137 2.21 -9.52 -8.52
CA LEU A 137 3.62 -9.83 -8.74
C LEU A 137 4.04 -11.10 -8.00
N GLU A 138 3.58 -11.30 -6.77
CA GLU A 138 3.84 -12.51 -5.97
C GLU A 138 3.17 -13.75 -6.57
N GLU A 139 1.88 -13.68 -6.89
CA GLU A 139 1.11 -14.79 -7.48
C GLU A 139 1.72 -15.28 -8.80
N ALA A 140 2.28 -14.36 -9.60
CA ALA A 140 2.99 -14.69 -10.83
C ALA A 140 4.47 -15.06 -10.61
N ASP A 141 4.94 -15.22 -9.38
CA ASP A 141 6.36 -15.44 -9.02
C ASP A 141 7.29 -14.42 -9.70
N PHE A 142 6.85 -13.18 -9.84
CA PHE A 142 7.55 -12.08 -10.52
C PHE A 142 7.88 -12.38 -12.01
N ARG A 143 7.19 -13.35 -12.62
CA ARG A 143 7.39 -13.81 -14.00
C ARG A 143 6.30 -13.30 -14.92
N LEU A 144 6.35 -12.00 -15.17
CA LEU A 144 5.44 -11.31 -16.09
C LEU A 144 6.21 -10.71 -17.25
N THR A 145 5.58 -10.60 -18.41
CA THR A 145 6.15 -9.86 -19.54
C THR A 145 5.81 -8.38 -19.46
N SER A 146 4.57 -8.05 -19.08
CA SER A 146 4.15 -6.66 -18.89
C SER A 146 3.02 -6.52 -17.88
N VAL A 147 2.99 -5.34 -17.26
CA VAL A 147 1.89 -4.85 -16.42
C VAL A 147 1.54 -3.45 -16.88
N ALA A 148 0.30 -3.25 -17.32
CA ALA A 148 -0.26 -1.93 -17.57
C ALA A 148 -1.24 -1.59 -16.43
N ILE A 149 -1.11 -0.42 -15.86
CA ILE A 149 -1.98 0.07 -14.79
C ILE A 149 -2.68 1.32 -15.30
N GLN A 150 -3.99 1.25 -15.37
CA GLN A 150 -4.85 2.36 -15.76
C GLN A 150 -5.70 2.78 -14.57
N ILE A 151 -5.62 4.04 -14.18
CA ILE A 151 -6.35 4.62 -13.07
C ILE A 151 -7.29 5.68 -13.65
N SER A 152 -8.58 5.34 -13.62
CA SER A 152 -9.69 6.17 -14.05
C SER A 152 -10.81 6.03 -13.01
N ASP A 153 -12.07 6.25 -13.36
CA ASP A 153 -13.22 5.93 -12.49
C ASP A 153 -13.20 4.45 -12.04
N THR A 154 -12.51 3.61 -12.80
CA THR A 154 -12.18 2.22 -12.44
C THR A 154 -10.67 2.04 -12.51
N VAL A 155 -10.13 1.17 -11.64
CA VAL A 155 -8.71 0.79 -11.67
C VAL A 155 -8.58 -0.54 -12.39
N CYS A 156 -7.74 -0.55 -13.42
CA CYS A 156 -7.52 -1.71 -14.27
C CYS A 156 -6.03 -2.08 -14.32
N PHE A 157 -5.75 -3.38 -14.13
CA PHE A 157 -4.44 -3.97 -14.37
C PHE A 157 -4.55 -4.89 -15.59
N GLU A 158 -3.75 -4.66 -16.63
CA GLU A 158 -3.59 -5.61 -17.74
C GLU A 158 -2.23 -6.29 -17.61
N ILE A 159 -2.25 -7.62 -17.56
CA ILE A 159 -1.10 -8.46 -17.25
C ILE A 159 -0.88 -9.42 -18.39
N THR A 160 0.39 -9.55 -18.82
CA THR A 160 0.74 -10.50 -19.88
C THR A 160 1.96 -11.33 -19.53
N GLY A 161 2.06 -12.52 -20.17
CA GLY A 161 3.26 -13.34 -20.11
C GLY A 161 3.40 -14.16 -18.83
N THR A 162 2.29 -14.60 -18.27
CA THR A 162 2.25 -15.51 -17.12
C THR A 162 1.37 -16.71 -17.43
N ASP A 163 1.74 -17.86 -16.89
CA ASP A 163 0.92 -19.06 -16.87
C ASP A 163 0.02 -19.15 -15.62
N HIS A 164 0.17 -18.19 -14.69
CA HIS A 164 -0.66 -18.12 -13.50
C HIS A 164 -2.09 -17.74 -13.86
N GLU A 165 -3.06 -18.42 -13.25
CA GLU A 165 -4.49 -18.18 -13.45
C GLU A 165 -5.02 -17.30 -12.32
N PHE A 166 -5.32 -16.04 -12.64
CA PHE A 166 -5.90 -15.11 -11.69
C PHE A 166 -7.40 -15.35 -11.52
N VAL A 167 -7.88 -15.29 -10.27
CA VAL A 167 -9.28 -15.58 -9.93
C VAL A 167 -9.93 -14.32 -9.35
N SER A 168 -11.18 -14.09 -9.72
CA SER A 168 -11.99 -13.02 -9.12
C SER A 168 -12.22 -13.30 -7.64
N ARG A 169 -12.08 -12.25 -6.81
CA ARG A 169 -12.24 -12.36 -5.35
C ARG A 169 -12.73 -11.06 -4.72
N SER A 170 -13.39 -11.16 -3.57
CA SER A 170 -13.68 -9.99 -2.73
C SER A 170 -12.41 -9.56 -2.00
N LEU A 171 -12.28 -8.26 -1.81
CA LEU A 171 -11.16 -7.59 -1.14
C LEU A 171 -11.64 -6.82 0.09
N GLU A 172 -10.71 -6.29 0.86
CA GLU A 172 -11.02 -5.45 2.01
C GLU A 172 -11.73 -4.14 1.59
N GLY A 173 -12.44 -3.51 2.53
CA GLY A 173 -13.06 -2.20 2.31
C GLY A 173 -14.26 -2.20 1.36
N GLY A 174 -14.87 -3.36 1.08
CA GLY A 174 -16.03 -3.45 0.16
C GLY A 174 -15.62 -3.30 -1.31
N TYR A 175 -14.43 -3.75 -1.67
CA TYR A 175 -13.97 -3.84 -3.05
C TYR A 175 -13.93 -5.31 -3.52
N SER A 176 -13.93 -5.49 -4.84
CA SER A 176 -13.71 -6.78 -5.48
C SER A 176 -12.71 -6.67 -6.61
N LEU A 177 -11.94 -7.72 -6.82
CA LEU A 177 -11.08 -7.91 -7.97
C LEU A 177 -11.79 -8.83 -8.96
N GLN A 178 -12.21 -8.28 -10.08
CA GLN A 178 -12.80 -9.06 -11.17
C GLN A 178 -11.73 -9.37 -12.21
N THR A 179 -11.68 -10.63 -12.62
CA THR A 179 -10.66 -11.13 -13.57
C THR A 179 -11.33 -11.53 -14.87
N GLU A 180 -10.80 -11.01 -15.97
CA GLU A 180 -11.17 -11.34 -17.33
C GLU A 180 -9.95 -11.90 -18.06
N LYS A 181 -10.09 -13.05 -18.70
CA LYS A 181 -9.04 -13.62 -19.56
C LYS A 181 -9.05 -12.92 -20.91
N ILE A 182 -7.91 -12.35 -21.29
CA ILE A 182 -7.72 -11.71 -22.61
C ILE A 182 -6.71 -12.52 -23.44
N PRO A 183 -6.61 -12.33 -24.77
CA PRO A 183 -5.77 -13.17 -25.63
C PRO A 183 -4.28 -13.23 -25.23
N ALA A 184 -3.75 -12.18 -24.60
CA ALA A 184 -2.34 -12.10 -24.19
C ALA A 184 -2.10 -12.31 -22.68
N GLY A 185 -3.15 -12.52 -21.88
CA GLY A 185 -3.04 -12.63 -20.43
C GLY A 185 -4.35 -12.39 -19.69
N TYR A 186 -4.34 -11.44 -18.76
CA TYR A 186 -5.48 -11.14 -17.89
C TYR A 186 -5.71 -9.65 -17.77
N ARG A 187 -6.98 -9.27 -17.64
CA ARG A 187 -7.41 -7.95 -17.21
C ARG A 187 -8.06 -8.10 -15.84
N LEU A 188 -7.58 -7.35 -14.86
CA LEU A 188 -8.09 -7.33 -13.51
C LEU A 188 -8.67 -5.94 -13.22
N LEU A 189 -9.92 -5.91 -12.76
CA LEU A 189 -10.65 -4.68 -12.46
C LEU A 189 -10.89 -4.61 -10.95
N LEU A 190 -10.48 -3.51 -10.34
CA LEU A 190 -10.86 -3.16 -8.97
C LEU A 190 -12.19 -2.40 -9.01
N LEU A 191 -13.22 -2.98 -8.41
CA LEU A 191 -14.57 -2.43 -8.39
C LEU A 191 -15.06 -2.30 -6.94
N LYS A 192 -15.80 -1.25 -6.64
CA LYS A 192 -16.50 -1.10 -5.37
C LYS A 192 -17.72 -2.01 -5.36
N GLU A 193 -17.90 -2.81 -4.31
CA GLU A 193 -19.05 -3.70 -4.17
C GLU A 193 -20.33 -2.84 -4.04
N GLY A 194 -21.30 -3.10 -4.93
CA GLY A 194 -22.54 -2.31 -5.02
C GLY A 194 -22.69 -1.47 -6.30
N GLU A 195 -21.62 -1.24 -7.07
CA GLU A 195 -21.69 -0.57 -8.39
C GLU A 195 -21.87 -1.57 -9.56
N VAL A 196 -21.89 -2.87 -9.27
CA VAL A 196 -22.11 -3.94 -10.25
C VAL A 196 -23.60 -4.05 -10.56
N GLY A 197 -24.13 -3.16 -11.42
CA GLY A 197 -25.55 -3.28 -11.81
C GLY A 197 -26.14 -2.18 -12.67
N GLN A 198 -25.36 -1.34 -13.30
CA GLN A 198 -25.90 -0.39 -14.30
C GLN A 198 -25.02 -0.34 -15.56
N SER A 199 -25.17 -1.34 -16.40
CA SER A 199 -24.73 -1.27 -17.79
C SER A 199 -25.68 -2.06 -18.66
#